data_8b981d71c74e8e56911fd4cb4b0f6ae8
#
_entry.id   8b981d71c74e8e56911fd4cb4b0f6ae8
#
_cell.length_a   1.000
_cell.length_b   1.000
_cell.length_c   1.000
_cell.angle_alpha   90.00
_cell.angle_beta   90.00
_cell.angle_gamma   90.00
#
_symmetry.space_group_name_H-M   'P 1'
#
loop_
_entity.id
_entity.type
_entity.pdbx_description
1 polymer ?
#
loop_
_entity_poly.entity_id
_entity_poly.type
_entity_poly.pdbx_seq_one_letter_code
_entity_poly.pdbx_strand_id
1 'polypeptide(L)'
;MKTIIHAKCIDEKVRLALYGMLEYSATKLFPRRMKNVSIKIHLNHYDYEGEALIEEGTRTKNPRNFKIVIDPYRIEKDDWGRELNYSEWVCKILRTLAHEMVHVKQYIMGELTYKKGALCFMREKVGWMSEDEYYCSPHEVEAYGKEKWLQLGYTAVWNKIESGEI
;
A
#
# COMPACT_ATOMS: atom_id res chain seq x y z
N MET A 1 12.46 10.24 -0.95
CA MET A 1 11.20 9.87 -1.64
C MET A 1 10.34 11.12 -1.77
N LYS A 2 9.57 11.27 -2.85
CA LYS A 2 8.58 12.35 -2.98
C LYS A 2 7.20 11.77 -2.73
N THR A 3 6.42 12.36 -1.82
CA THR A 3 5.08 11.90 -1.47
C THR A 3 4.07 13.02 -1.58
N ILE A 4 2.90 12.75 -2.13
CA ILE A 4 1.75 13.65 -2.18
C ILE A 4 0.53 12.86 -1.76
N ILE A 5 -0.26 13.38 -0.80
CA ILE A 5 -1.51 12.76 -0.36
C ILE A 5 -2.68 13.64 -0.81
N HIS A 6 -3.50 13.10 -1.69
CA HIS A 6 -4.75 13.69 -2.15
C HIS A 6 -5.91 13.09 -1.35
N ALA A 7 -6.38 13.80 -0.35
CA ALA A 7 -7.50 13.36 0.48
C ALA A 7 -8.30 14.58 0.94
N LYS A 8 -9.57 14.64 0.59
CA LYS A 8 -10.47 15.74 0.98
C LYS A 8 -11.17 15.49 2.32
N CYS A 9 -11.25 14.25 2.76
CA CYS A 9 -12.15 13.82 3.84
C CYS A 9 -11.43 13.16 5.04
N ILE A 10 -10.14 13.38 5.22
CA ILE A 10 -9.38 12.88 6.39
C ILE A 10 -8.84 14.02 7.22
N ASP A 11 -8.79 13.83 8.52
CA ASP A 11 -8.16 14.77 9.43
C ASP A 11 -6.62 14.77 9.31
N GLU A 12 -6.00 15.76 9.91
CA GLU A 12 -4.55 15.96 9.84
C GLU A 12 -3.77 14.81 10.53
N LYS A 13 -4.32 14.24 11.60
CA LYS A 13 -3.68 13.12 12.32
C LYS A 13 -3.59 11.88 11.42
N VAL A 14 -4.67 11.55 10.72
CA VAL A 14 -4.66 10.45 9.73
C VAL A 14 -3.69 10.74 8.59
N ARG A 15 -3.64 11.98 8.11
CA ARG A 15 -2.70 12.39 7.07
C ARG A 15 -1.25 12.18 7.50
N LEU A 16 -0.89 12.60 8.70
CA LEU A 16 0.45 12.40 9.27
C LEU A 16 0.76 10.92 9.46
N ALA A 17 -0.21 10.11 9.94
CA ALA A 17 -0.05 8.67 10.07
C ALA A 17 0.21 7.97 8.71
N LEU A 18 -0.48 8.40 7.64
CA LEU A 18 -0.24 7.90 6.28
C LEU A 18 1.17 8.25 5.78
N TYR A 19 1.64 9.48 6.00
CA TYR A 19 3.02 9.87 5.67
C TYR A 19 4.04 9.02 6.40
N GLY A 20 3.87 8.87 7.72
CA GLY A 20 4.75 8.06 8.56
C GLY A 20 4.76 6.59 8.14
N MET A 21 3.58 6.00 7.90
CA MET A 21 3.45 4.62 7.45
C MET A 21 4.13 4.38 6.11
N LEU A 22 3.99 5.32 5.17
CA LEU A 22 4.62 5.24 3.85
C LEU A 22 6.15 5.29 3.95
N GLU A 23 6.71 6.24 4.72
CA GLU A 23 8.14 6.36 4.98
C GLU A 23 8.69 5.12 5.69
N TYR A 24 7.99 4.64 6.72
CA TYR A 24 8.35 3.43 7.44
C TYR A 24 8.40 2.21 6.50
N SER A 25 7.33 1.99 5.72
CA SER A 25 7.26 0.87 4.77
C SER A 25 8.36 0.95 3.72
N ALA A 26 8.60 2.11 3.14
CA ALA A 26 9.66 2.30 2.16
C ALA A 26 11.06 2.00 2.74
N THR A 27 11.31 2.45 3.98
CA THR A 27 12.56 2.19 4.69
C THR A 27 12.78 0.69 4.94
N LYS A 28 11.70 -0.07 5.21
CA LYS A 28 11.78 -1.52 5.44
C LYS A 28 11.86 -2.33 4.14
N LEU A 29 11.13 -1.91 3.10
CA LEU A 29 10.96 -2.69 1.88
C LEU A 29 12.04 -2.42 0.81
N PHE A 30 12.45 -1.15 0.63
CA PHE A 30 13.39 -0.78 -0.43
C PHE A 30 14.31 0.42 -0.07
N PRO A 31 15.04 0.37 1.06
CA PRO A 31 15.80 1.52 1.60
C PRO A 31 16.80 2.10 0.61
N ARG A 32 17.46 1.25 -0.17
CA ARG A 32 18.49 1.67 -1.14
C ARG A 32 17.91 2.34 -2.39
N ARG A 33 16.59 2.26 -2.63
CA ARG A 33 15.92 2.75 -3.84
C ARG A 33 14.98 3.92 -3.61
N MET A 34 14.79 4.36 -2.35
CA MET A 34 13.85 5.42 -1.97
C MET A 34 14.06 6.76 -2.69
N LYS A 35 15.32 7.17 -2.89
CA LYS A 35 15.64 8.55 -3.35
C LYS A 35 14.92 8.99 -4.63
N ASN A 36 14.67 8.05 -5.54
CA ASN A 36 14.11 8.32 -6.87
C ASN A 36 12.66 7.82 -7.02
N VAL A 37 11.99 7.54 -5.92
CA VAL A 37 10.59 7.08 -5.92
C VAL A 37 9.66 8.24 -5.62
N SER A 38 8.58 8.34 -6.38
CA SER A 38 7.47 9.26 -6.14
C SER A 38 6.19 8.45 -5.96
N ILE A 39 5.44 8.75 -4.89
CA ILE A 39 4.18 8.07 -4.59
C ILE A 39 3.10 9.13 -4.36
N LYS A 40 1.99 9.00 -5.08
CA LYS A 40 0.77 9.77 -4.87
C LYS A 40 -0.27 8.85 -4.22
N ILE A 41 -0.78 9.25 -3.07
CA ILE A 41 -1.88 8.54 -2.40
C ILE A 41 -3.18 9.29 -2.68
N HIS A 42 -4.19 8.57 -3.14
CA HIS A 42 -5.54 9.08 -3.35
C HIS A 42 -6.51 8.32 -2.46
N LEU A 43 -7.21 9.04 -1.58
CA LEU A 43 -8.31 8.49 -0.80
C LEU A 43 -9.62 8.95 -1.44
N ASN A 44 -10.28 8.02 -2.11
CA ASN A 44 -11.56 8.26 -2.80
C ASN A 44 -12.27 6.93 -3.03
N HIS A 45 -13.55 7.01 -3.41
CA HIS A 45 -14.30 5.81 -3.82
C HIS A 45 -13.58 5.07 -4.94
N TYR A 46 -13.47 3.75 -4.77
CA TYR A 46 -12.83 2.85 -5.71
C TYR A 46 -13.48 1.45 -5.71
N ASP A 47 -13.16 0.62 -6.71
CA ASP A 47 -13.74 -0.72 -6.82
C ASP A 47 -13.15 -1.73 -5.83
N TYR A 48 -11.95 -1.44 -5.29
CA TYR A 48 -11.22 -2.26 -4.32
C TYR A 48 -10.89 -1.46 -3.05
N GLU A 49 -10.53 -2.14 -1.95
CA GLU A 49 -10.07 -1.47 -0.72
C GLU A 49 -8.78 -0.66 -0.96
N GLY A 50 -7.88 -1.18 -1.81
CA GLY A 50 -6.67 -0.50 -2.24
C GLY A 50 -6.16 -1.02 -3.57
N GLU A 51 -5.31 -0.24 -4.23
CA GLU A 51 -4.57 -0.64 -5.42
C GLU A 51 -3.32 0.22 -5.62
N ALA A 52 -2.19 -0.44 -5.90
CA ALA A 52 -0.95 0.23 -6.30
C ALA A 52 -0.76 0.18 -7.83
N LEU A 53 -0.76 1.34 -8.44
CA LEU A 53 -0.65 1.53 -9.88
C LEU A 53 0.68 2.20 -10.25
N ILE A 54 1.25 1.80 -11.39
CA ILE A 54 2.31 2.57 -12.04
C ILE A 54 1.66 3.81 -12.67
N GLU A 55 2.17 4.99 -12.35
CA GLU A 55 1.61 6.25 -12.86
C GLU A 55 1.72 6.31 -14.40
N GLU A 56 0.65 6.78 -15.04
CA GLU A 56 0.58 6.91 -16.51
C GLU A 56 1.74 7.73 -17.07
N GLY A 57 2.22 7.35 -18.26
CA GLY A 57 3.36 8.01 -18.92
C GLY A 57 4.73 7.65 -18.35
N THR A 58 4.79 6.82 -17.30
CA THR A 58 6.05 6.33 -16.74
C THR A 58 6.55 5.05 -17.43
N ARG A 59 7.87 4.85 -17.38
CA ARG A 59 8.47 3.61 -17.87
C ARG A 59 7.99 2.43 -17.03
N THR A 60 7.40 1.42 -17.65
CA THR A 60 6.97 0.17 -17.00
C THR A 60 8.15 -0.71 -16.58
N LYS A 61 9.31 -0.50 -17.18
CA LYS A 61 10.57 -1.18 -16.78
C LYS A 61 11.27 -0.35 -15.70
N ASN A 62 11.36 -0.88 -14.49
CA ASN A 62 11.88 -0.22 -13.29
C ASN A 62 11.13 1.10 -12.97
N PRO A 63 9.81 1.04 -12.75
CA PRO A 63 9.00 2.22 -12.48
C PRO A 63 9.48 2.94 -11.22
N ARG A 64 9.26 4.25 -11.18
CA ARG A 64 9.64 5.12 -10.06
C ARG A 64 8.50 6.02 -9.60
N ASN A 65 7.44 6.11 -10.39
CA ASN A 65 6.28 6.92 -10.07
C ASN A 65 5.06 6.02 -9.92
N PHE A 66 4.43 6.10 -8.75
CA PHE A 66 3.32 5.26 -8.37
C PHE A 66 2.14 6.10 -7.91
N LYS A 67 0.96 5.59 -8.15
CA LYS A 67 -0.29 6.03 -7.56
C LYS A 67 -0.84 4.90 -6.71
N ILE A 68 -1.11 5.17 -5.44
CA ILE A 68 -1.85 4.26 -4.56
C ILE A 68 -3.24 4.85 -4.38
N VAL A 69 -4.26 4.08 -4.65
CA VAL A 69 -5.66 4.42 -4.38
C VAL A 69 -6.12 3.60 -3.18
N ILE A 70 -6.81 4.22 -2.24
CA ILE A 70 -7.43 3.55 -1.09
C ILE A 70 -8.88 4.07 -1.00
N ASP A 71 -9.84 3.16 -0.89
CA ASP A 71 -11.23 3.51 -0.65
C ASP A 71 -11.55 3.47 0.85
N PRO A 72 -11.58 4.62 1.53
CA PRO A 72 -11.82 4.67 2.97
C PRO A 72 -13.23 4.23 3.37
N TYR A 73 -14.20 4.26 2.42
CA TYR A 73 -15.59 3.87 2.68
C TYR A 73 -15.78 2.36 2.62
N ARG A 74 -15.02 1.64 1.76
CA ARG A 74 -15.01 0.17 1.76
C ARG A 74 -14.38 -0.40 3.03
N ILE A 75 -13.50 0.37 3.65
CA ILE A 75 -12.76 0.00 4.87
C ILE A 75 -13.60 0.23 6.15
N GLU A 76 -14.80 0.82 6.07
CA GLU A 76 -15.63 1.14 7.25
C GLU A 76 -16.12 -0.10 8.02
N LYS A 77 -16.07 -1.28 7.41
CA LYS A 77 -16.51 -2.55 8.02
C LYS A 77 -15.38 -3.56 8.09
N ASP A 78 -15.46 -4.45 9.08
CA ASP A 78 -14.61 -5.62 9.14
C ASP A 78 -15.11 -6.74 8.20
N ASP A 79 -14.36 -7.84 8.15
CA ASP A 79 -14.64 -8.98 7.27
C ASP A 79 -15.96 -9.71 7.62
N TRP A 80 -16.57 -9.40 8.78
CA TRP A 80 -17.88 -9.91 9.23
C TRP A 80 -19.00 -8.89 9.09
N GLY A 81 -18.72 -7.71 8.50
CA GLY A 81 -19.72 -6.66 8.26
C GLY A 81 -20.02 -5.75 9.47
N ARG A 82 -19.25 -5.87 10.59
CA ARG A 82 -19.34 -4.98 11.74
C ARG A 82 -18.69 -3.63 11.41
N GLU A 83 -19.37 -2.54 11.73
CA GLU A 83 -18.82 -1.19 11.61
C GLU A 83 -17.58 -1.02 12.51
N LEU A 84 -16.51 -0.49 11.95
CA LEU A 84 -15.28 -0.20 12.67
C LEU A 84 -15.42 1.12 13.43
N ASN A 85 -14.88 1.17 14.66
CA ASN A 85 -14.67 2.44 15.29
C ASN A 85 -13.52 3.22 14.61
N TYR A 86 -13.39 4.51 14.94
CA TYR A 86 -12.40 5.38 14.29
C TYR A 86 -10.97 4.82 14.35
N SER A 87 -10.54 4.29 15.51
CA SER A 87 -9.18 3.75 15.67
C SER A 87 -8.97 2.48 14.83
N GLU A 88 -9.95 1.59 14.81
CA GLU A 88 -9.94 0.38 13.98
C GLU A 88 -9.91 0.74 12.49
N TRP A 89 -10.71 1.72 12.08
CA TRP A 89 -10.74 2.24 10.72
C TRP A 89 -9.39 2.81 10.28
N VAL A 90 -8.76 3.65 11.13
CA VAL A 90 -7.41 4.16 10.85
C VAL A 90 -6.40 3.02 10.73
N CYS A 91 -6.44 2.05 11.64
CA CYS A 91 -5.57 0.88 11.58
C CYS A 91 -5.75 0.08 10.29
N LYS A 92 -7.00 -0.10 9.82
CA LYS A 92 -7.28 -0.83 8.57
C LYS A 92 -6.78 -0.03 7.35
N ILE A 93 -6.95 1.30 7.31
CA ILE A 93 -6.37 2.15 6.25
C ILE A 93 -4.84 2.03 6.20
N LEU A 94 -4.17 2.09 7.35
CA LEU A 94 -2.72 1.95 7.42
C LEU A 94 -2.24 0.56 6.99
N ARG A 95 -3.02 -0.48 7.30
CA ARG A 95 -2.75 -1.84 6.87
C ARG A 95 -2.90 -2.00 5.36
N THR A 96 -3.97 -1.44 4.77
CA THR A 96 -4.16 -1.39 3.31
C THR A 96 -2.99 -0.65 2.64
N LEU A 97 -2.58 0.51 3.18
CA LEU A 97 -1.39 1.21 2.66
C LEU A 97 -0.13 0.34 2.73
N ALA A 98 0.05 -0.41 3.82
CA ALA A 98 1.19 -1.33 3.95
C ALA A 98 1.17 -2.42 2.88
N HIS A 99 -0.01 -2.99 2.60
CA HIS A 99 -0.23 -3.96 1.53
C HIS A 99 0.20 -3.39 0.18
N GLU A 100 -0.32 -2.23 -0.20
CA GLU A 100 0.00 -1.55 -1.46
C GLU A 100 1.49 -1.19 -1.58
N MET A 101 2.14 -0.89 -0.46
CA MET A 101 3.60 -0.64 -0.44
C MET A 101 4.42 -1.89 -0.74
N VAL A 102 3.90 -3.08 -0.46
CA VAL A 102 4.55 -4.33 -0.90
C VAL A 102 4.48 -4.46 -2.42
N HIS A 103 3.33 -4.15 -3.04
CA HIS A 103 3.22 -4.13 -4.51
C HIS A 103 4.14 -3.08 -5.15
N VAL A 104 4.25 -1.90 -4.56
CA VAL A 104 5.25 -0.88 -4.99
C VAL A 104 6.67 -1.47 -4.93
N LYS A 105 7.03 -2.19 -3.86
CA LYS A 105 8.32 -2.90 -3.75
C LYS A 105 8.49 -3.93 -4.87
N GLN A 106 7.48 -4.74 -5.13
CA GLN A 106 7.52 -5.78 -6.17
C GLN A 106 7.77 -5.15 -7.55
N TYR A 107 7.12 -4.05 -7.88
CA TYR A 107 7.37 -3.28 -9.11
C TYR A 107 8.80 -2.70 -9.15
N ILE A 108 9.26 -2.07 -8.08
CA ILE A 108 10.62 -1.48 -8.01
C ILE A 108 11.70 -2.54 -8.15
N MET A 109 11.47 -3.74 -7.61
CA MET A 109 12.40 -4.86 -7.69
C MET A 109 12.31 -5.61 -9.04
N GLY A 110 11.28 -5.34 -9.84
CA GLY A 110 11.03 -6.03 -11.10
C GLY A 110 10.47 -7.44 -10.92
N GLU A 111 9.95 -7.74 -9.73
CA GLU A 111 9.24 -8.98 -9.41
C GLU A 111 7.86 -8.97 -10.05
N LEU A 112 7.14 -7.83 -9.95
CA LEU A 112 5.86 -7.56 -10.60
C LEU A 112 6.09 -6.65 -11.82
N THR A 113 5.59 -7.06 -12.98
CA THR A 113 5.81 -6.35 -14.25
C THR A 113 4.64 -6.53 -15.20
N TYR A 114 4.46 -5.58 -16.12
CA TYR A 114 3.55 -5.74 -17.25
C TYR A 114 4.32 -6.17 -18.50
N LYS A 115 3.90 -7.28 -19.11
CA LYS A 115 4.45 -7.76 -20.40
C LYS A 115 3.32 -8.01 -21.38
N LYS A 116 3.34 -7.32 -22.52
CA LYS A 116 2.32 -7.45 -23.58
C LYS A 116 0.88 -7.32 -23.04
N GLY A 117 0.66 -6.38 -22.13
CA GLY A 117 -0.66 -6.13 -21.52
C GLY A 117 -1.08 -7.11 -20.42
N ALA A 118 -0.23 -8.08 -20.05
CA ALA A 118 -0.50 -9.02 -18.98
C ALA A 118 0.39 -8.74 -17.76
N LEU A 119 -0.18 -8.85 -16.56
CA LEU A 119 0.56 -8.83 -15.31
C LEU A 119 1.41 -10.11 -15.20
N CYS A 120 2.66 -9.95 -14.79
CA CYS A 120 3.59 -11.05 -14.58
C CYS A 120 4.29 -10.89 -13.24
N PHE A 121 4.34 -11.96 -12.45
CA PHE A 121 5.12 -12.05 -11.22
C PHE A 121 6.29 -13.01 -11.40
N MET A 122 7.51 -12.60 -11.06
CA MET A 122 8.75 -13.39 -11.23
C MET A 122 8.91 -13.98 -12.66
N ARG A 123 8.43 -13.23 -13.67
CA ARG A 123 8.40 -13.54 -15.10
C ARG A 123 7.28 -14.48 -15.55
N GLU A 124 6.52 -15.07 -14.66
CA GLU A 124 5.35 -15.90 -14.95
C GLU A 124 4.11 -15.02 -15.08
N LYS A 125 3.24 -15.34 -16.04
CA LYS A 125 2.00 -14.60 -16.24
C LYS A 125 1.04 -14.87 -15.10
N VAL A 126 0.58 -13.81 -14.46
CA VAL A 126 -0.57 -13.87 -13.54
C VAL A 126 -1.82 -13.96 -14.42
N GLY A 127 -2.49 -15.12 -14.39
CA GLY A 127 -3.69 -15.37 -15.22
C GLY A 127 -4.92 -14.65 -14.65
N TRP A 128 -6.03 -14.69 -15.40
CA TRP A 128 -7.35 -14.44 -14.83
C TRP A 128 -7.66 -15.58 -13.86
N MET A 129 -7.90 -15.22 -12.62
CA MET A 129 -8.05 -16.16 -11.53
C MET A 129 -9.45 -15.98 -10.91
N SER A 130 -9.97 -17.04 -10.31
CA SER A 130 -11.03 -16.90 -9.34
C SER A 130 -10.55 -16.03 -8.17
N GLU A 131 -11.47 -15.55 -7.35
CA GLU A 131 -11.12 -14.75 -6.16
C GLU A 131 -10.17 -15.52 -5.24
N ASP A 132 -10.41 -16.81 -5.00
CA ASP A 132 -9.52 -17.66 -4.20
C ASP A 132 -8.13 -17.81 -4.80
N GLU A 133 -8.02 -18.00 -6.12
CA GLU A 133 -6.73 -18.09 -6.82
C GLU A 133 -5.97 -16.77 -6.77
N TYR A 134 -6.69 -15.63 -6.83
CA TYR A 134 -6.09 -14.31 -6.67
C TYR A 134 -5.43 -14.17 -5.30
N TYR A 135 -6.16 -14.43 -4.21
CA TYR A 135 -5.60 -14.36 -2.84
C TYR A 135 -4.47 -15.35 -2.58
N CYS A 136 -4.47 -16.50 -3.27
CA CYS A 136 -3.40 -17.49 -3.20
C CYS A 136 -2.24 -17.22 -4.16
N SER A 137 -2.31 -16.18 -4.99
CA SER A 137 -1.22 -15.86 -5.91
C SER A 137 0.03 -15.38 -5.17
N PRO A 138 1.25 -15.75 -5.62
CA PRO A 138 2.47 -15.50 -4.85
C PRO A 138 2.74 -14.04 -4.52
N HIS A 139 2.33 -13.08 -5.36
CA HIS A 139 2.49 -11.66 -5.11
C HIS A 139 1.55 -11.16 -4.01
N GLU A 140 0.31 -11.68 -3.95
CA GLU A 140 -0.66 -11.37 -2.91
C GLU A 140 -0.26 -12.03 -1.58
N VAL A 141 0.17 -13.29 -1.60
CA VAL A 141 0.67 -14.00 -0.40
C VAL A 141 1.83 -13.24 0.24
N GLU A 142 2.74 -12.67 -0.57
CA GLU A 142 3.81 -11.83 -0.05
C GLU A 142 3.25 -10.53 0.57
N ALA A 143 2.27 -9.88 -0.08
CA ALA A 143 1.67 -8.64 0.39
C ALA A 143 0.92 -8.86 1.72
N TYR A 144 0.03 -9.85 1.79
CA TYR A 144 -0.67 -10.24 3.02
C TYR A 144 0.28 -10.68 4.15
N GLY A 145 1.34 -11.40 3.82
CA GLY A 145 2.35 -11.83 4.80
C GLY A 145 3.13 -10.67 5.44
N LYS A 146 3.26 -9.54 4.75
CA LYS A 146 4.05 -8.39 5.22
C LYS A 146 3.21 -7.23 5.76
N GLU A 147 1.97 -7.04 5.33
CA GLU A 147 1.16 -5.88 5.70
C GLU A 147 0.99 -5.72 7.21
N LYS A 148 0.65 -6.82 7.90
CA LYS A 148 0.46 -6.82 9.36
C LYS A 148 1.75 -6.53 10.11
N TRP A 149 2.87 -7.09 9.66
CA TRP A 149 4.18 -6.82 10.25
C TRP A 149 4.58 -5.35 10.09
N LEU A 150 4.38 -4.78 8.91
CA LEU A 150 4.66 -3.37 8.66
C LEU A 150 3.77 -2.47 9.51
N GLN A 151 2.47 -2.74 9.56
CA GLN A 151 1.51 -1.96 10.34
C GLN A 151 1.83 -1.99 11.83
N LEU A 152 2.07 -3.17 12.41
CA LEU A 152 2.40 -3.31 13.84
C LEU A 152 3.73 -2.63 14.18
N GLY A 153 4.74 -2.79 13.32
CA GLY A 153 6.04 -2.15 13.51
C GLY A 153 5.95 -0.63 13.44
N TYR A 154 5.15 -0.08 12.54
CA TYR A 154 4.91 1.36 12.47
C TYR A 154 4.13 1.87 13.68
N THR A 155 3.07 1.17 14.10
CA THR A 155 2.27 1.55 15.28
C THR A 155 3.15 1.63 16.54
N ALA A 156 4.09 0.70 16.71
CA ALA A 156 5.02 0.74 17.82
C ALA A 156 5.94 1.98 17.78
N VAL A 157 6.38 2.41 16.61
CA VAL A 157 7.17 3.65 16.44
C VAL A 157 6.30 4.88 16.70
N TRP A 158 5.08 4.91 16.15
CA TRP A 158 4.14 6.01 16.32
C TRP A 158 3.81 6.25 17.80
N ASN A 159 3.52 5.19 18.56
CA ASN A 159 3.22 5.28 20.00
C ASN A 159 4.41 5.87 20.78
N LYS A 160 5.65 5.54 20.43
CA LYS A 160 6.84 6.13 21.07
C LYS A 160 7.00 7.62 20.76
N ILE A 161 6.65 8.05 19.55
CA ILE A 161 6.64 9.46 19.17
C ILE A 161 5.56 10.20 19.99
N GLU A 162 4.35 9.64 20.09
CA GLU A 162 3.26 10.25 20.86
C GLU A 162 3.54 10.31 22.36
N SER A 163 4.27 9.33 22.92
CA SER A 163 4.67 9.33 24.34
C SER A 163 5.89 10.21 24.63
N GLY A 164 6.56 10.72 23.60
CA GLY A 164 7.78 11.54 23.77
C GLY A 164 9.02 10.73 24.15
N GLU A 165 9.03 9.42 23.88
CA GLU A 165 10.20 8.56 24.14
C GLU A 165 11.30 8.73 23.06
N ILE A 166 10.93 9.20 21.85
CA ILE A 166 11.84 9.46 20.71
C ILE A 166 11.38 10.68 19.93
#